data_6684960837f181f41eb0093be3626d7b
#
_entry.id   6684960837f181f41eb0093be3626d7b
#
_cell.length_a   1.000
_cell.length_b   1.000
_cell.length_c   1.000
_cell.angle_alpha   90.00
_cell.angle_beta   90.00
_cell.angle_gamma   90.00
#
_symmetry.space_group_name_H-M   'P 1'
#
loop_
_entity.id
_entity.type
_entity.pdbx_description
1 polymer ?
#
loop_
_entity_poly.entity_id
_entity_poly.type
_entity_poly.pdbx_seq_one_letter_code
_entity_poly.pdbx_strand_id
1 'polypeptide(L)'
;MTPTRRARARVSGTLTLLLLGIAAPRVAAQVDAPRDAARVRQAFLHAWQGYERYAWGHDELLPLSRGHRDWYPASFVMTPVDAYDTMLLMGLTDEAARAKTLILDSLNFDRDFPVQVFEITIRLLGGLISAYQMDGDPRFLGLARDLGNRLLPAFGSPTGMPYRFVNLRTGAVSGPVSNPAEIGTLMLEFGTLSKLTNDPRYYDTAKRAVTVLFARRSSIGLVGSTIDVRTGAWVEKDSHVSGGIDSYYEYLLKAWLLFRDPDFQRMWDSSIAAVNRYLPDERPTGLWYGHADMDTGARTLTHFGALDAYFAAVLAKSGDTARATRLMQSIYRMWTTFGIEPEELDYVTMRPVAAGYVLRPEALESAFYLYRITGAERYREMARVMVDSLLHYCGAETGYTALKSVVTKERLDQMESFFLAETLKYSYLIFAPPGTLDFDAVIFNTEAHPIRRTWR
;
A
#
# COMPACT_ATOMS: atom_id res chain seq x y z
N MET A 1 89.38 34.96 -24.22
CA MET A 1 88.60 34.58 -25.39
C MET A 1 88.28 33.11 -25.28
N THR A 2 87.16 32.75 -24.75
CA THR A 2 86.72 31.35 -24.57
C THR A 2 85.22 31.31 -24.78
N PRO A 3 84.70 30.41 -25.64
CA PRO A 3 83.28 30.36 -25.95
C PRO A 3 82.49 29.48 -25.00
N THR A 4 81.39 29.99 -24.52
CA THR A 4 80.40 29.37 -23.65
C THR A 4 79.61 28.25 -24.34
N ARG A 5 79.60 27.04 -23.79
CA ARG A 5 78.77 25.90 -24.18
C ARG A 5 77.32 26.10 -23.69
N ARG A 6 76.36 26.08 -24.59
CA ARG A 6 74.93 25.98 -24.25
C ARG A 6 74.55 24.49 -24.02
N ALA A 7 74.03 24.17 -22.83
CA ALA A 7 73.44 22.89 -22.52
C ALA A 7 72.02 22.84 -23.08
N ARG A 8 71.69 21.78 -23.87
CA ARG A 8 70.31 21.47 -24.31
C ARG A 8 69.64 20.55 -23.24
N ALA A 9 68.63 21.03 -22.59
CA ALA A 9 67.78 20.19 -21.76
C ALA A 9 66.82 19.37 -22.66
N ARG A 10 66.85 18.03 -22.50
CA ARG A 10 65.85 17.13 -23.07
C ARG A 10 64.69 17.03 -22.09
N VAL A 11 63.51 17.48 -22.51
CA VAL A 11 62.25 17.24 -21.82
C VAL A 11 61.68 15.92 -22.33
N SER A 12 61.68 14.89 -21.47
CA SER A 12 60.98 13.62 -21.72
C SER A 12 59.54 13.79 -21.22
N GLY A 13 58.61 13.98 -22.14
CA GLY A 13 57.18 13.97 -21.84
C GLY A 13 56.67 12.53 -21.72
N THR A 14 56.30 12.10 -20.51
CA THR A 14 55.61 10.83 -20.30
C THR A 14 54.13 11.06 -20.58
N LEU A 15 53.60 10.49 -21.65
CA LEU A 15 52.19 10.52 -22.02
C LEU A 15 51.45 9.48 -21.20
N THR A 16 50.75 9.90 -20.14
CA THR A 16 49.86 9.03 -19.35
C THR A 16 48.54 8.90 -20.11
N LEU A 17 48.31 7.75 -20.76
CA LEU A 17 47.00 7.40 -21.31
C LEU A 17 46.04 7.11 -20.16
N LEU A 18 45.08 8.01 -19.90
CA LEU A 18 43.89 7.74 -19.12
C LEU A 18 42.97 6.82 -19.95
N LEU A 19 42.95 5.54 -19.66
CA LEU A 19 41.90 4.62 -20.10
C LEU A 19 40.60 4.97 -19.37
N LEU A 20 39.74 5.79 -19.99
CA LEU A 20 38.35 5.91 -19.63
C LEU A 20 37.67 4.56 -19.93
N GLY A 21 37.50 3.77 -18.89
CA GLY A 21 36.69 2.56 -18.95
C GLY A 21 35.24 2.94 -19.23
N ILE A 22 34.82 2.82 -20.50
CA ILE A 22 33.41 2.86 -20.88
C ILE A 22 32.76 1.63 -20.25
N ALA A 23 32.08 1.79 -19.11
CA ALA A 23 31.24 0.74 -18.57
C ALA A 23 30.16 0.41 -19.61
N ALA A 24 30.24 -0.78 -20.17
CA ALA A 24 29.22 -1.28 -21.09
C ALA A 24 27.85 -1.19 -20.36
N PRO A 25 26.81 -0.72 -21.04
CA PRO A 25 25.46 -0.73 -20.42
C PRO A 25 25.17 -2.18 -20.03
N ARG A 26 24.88 -2.41 -18.73
CA ARG A 26 24.35 -3.69 -18.29
C ARG A 26 23.04 -3.89 -19.05
N VAL A 27 23.05 -4.80 -20.03
CA VAL A 27 21.81 -5.29 -20.64
C VAL A 27 20.95 -5.79 -19.46
N ALA A 28 19.83 -5.12 -19.23
CA ALA A 28 18.89 -5.58 -18.22
C ALA A 28 18.52 -7.02 -18.59
N ALA A 29 18.75 -7.96 -17.68
CA ALA A 29 18.42 -9.35 -17.94
C ALA A 29 16.92 -9.42 -18.27
N GLN A 30 16.59 -10.13 -19.34
CA GLN A 30 15.20 -10.31 -19.78
C GLN A 30 14.37 -10.92 -18.64
N VAL A 31 13.10 -10.50 -18.48
CA VAL A 31 12.18 -11.05 -17.48
C VAL A 31 12.00 -12.55 -17.73
N ASP A 32 12.30 -13.33 -16.72
CA ASP A 32 11.99 -14.77 -16.66
C ASP A 32 10.89 -14.94 -15.57
N ALA A 33 9.65 -14.81 -16.00
CA ALA A 33 8.51 -14.73 -15.07
C ALA A 33 8.41 -15.96 -14.13
N PRO A 34 8.59 -17.23 -14.56
CA PRO A 34 8.59 -18.35 -13.64
C PRO A 34 9.72 -18.30 -12.60
N ARG A 35 10.92 -17.90 -13.02
CA ARG A 35 12.06 -17.73 -12.10
C ARG A 35 11.84 -16.58 -11.13
N ASP A 36 11.33 -15.44 -11.60
CA ASP A 36 11.07 -14.28 -10.77
C ASP A 36 9.93 -14.57 -9.76
N ALA A 37 8.86 -15.28 -10.15
CA ALA A 37 7.81 -15.75 -9.25
C ALA A 37 8.37 -16.70 -8.18
N ALA A 38 9.21 -17.67 -8.57
CA ALA A 38 9.84 -18.60 -7.62
C ALA A 38 10.73 -17.85 -6.62
N ARG A 39 11.44 -16.83 -7.07
CA ARG A 39 12.31 -15.99 -6.22
C ARG A 39 11.51 -15.18 -5.20
N VAL A 40 10.37 -14.60 -5.59
CA VAL A 40 9.48 -13.90 -4.65
C VAL A 40 8.87 -14.88 -3.65
N ARG A 41 8.48 -16.09 -4.09
CA ARG A 41 7.99 -17.14 -3.19
C ARG A 41 9.07 -17.56 -2.16
N GLN A 42 10.33 -17.62 -2.54
CA GLN A 42 11.44 -17.87 -1.60
C GLN A 42 11.64 -16.69 -0.63
N ALA A 43 11.49 -15.45 -1.10
CA ALA A 43 11.54 -14.27 -0.23
C ALA A 43 10.41 -14.28 0.81
N PHE A 44 9.20 -14.68 0.41
CA PHE A 44 8.09 -14.87 1.34
C PHE A 44 8.40 -15.94 2.39
N LEU A 45 8.87 -17.10 1.98
CA LEU A 45 9.26 -18.17 2.89
C LEU A 45 10.36 -17.75 3.88
N HIS A 46 11.35 -17.00 3.40
CA HIS A 46 12.41 -16.46 4.27
C HIS A 46 11.84 -15.51 5.34
N ALA A 47 10.96 -14.58 4.97
CA ALA A 47 10.31 -13.67 5.91
C ALA A 47 9.40 -14.43 6.88
N TRP A 48 8.61 -15.38 6.37
CA TRP A 48 7.70 -16.19 7.16
C TRP A 48 8.42 -17.09 8.17
N GLN A 49 9.51 -17.75 7.77
CA GLN A 49 10.34 -18.56 8.69
C GLN A 49 10.95 -17.73 9.82
N GLY A 50 11.34 -16.47 9.52
CA GLY A 50 11.77 -15.53 10.55
C GLY A 50 10.65 -15.22 11.54
N TYR A 51 9.43 -14.95 11.03
CA TYR A 51 8.26 -14.75 11.86
C TYR A 51 7.94 -15.98 12.71
N GLU A 52 7.87 -17.20 12.11
CA GLU A 52 7.60 -18.43 12.85
C GLU A 52 8.61 -18.66 13.99
N ARG A 53 9.86 -18.31 13.76
CA ARG A 53 10.92 -18.58 14.73
C ARG A 53 10.97 -17.57 15.90
N TYR A 54 10.66 -16.29 15.65
CA TYR A 54 10.94 -15.22 16.60
C TYR A 54 9.72 -14.39 17.02
N ALA A 55 8.61 -14.47 16.26
CA ALA A 55 7.42 -13.67 16.49
C ALA A 55 6.11 -14.49 16.48
N TRP A 56 6.18 -15.83 16.57
CA TRP A 56 5.00 -16.68 16.50
C TRP A 56 3.98 -16.33 17.58
N GLY A 57 2.75 -16.03 17.16
CA GLY A 57 1.68 -15.61 18.06
C GLY A 57 1.67 -14.12 18.40
N HIS A 58 2.60 -13.34 17.85
CA HIS A 58 2.68 -11.89 17.95
C HIS A 58 2.28 -11.21 16.64
N ASP A 59 2.14 -9.87 16.66
CA ASP A 59 1.67 -9.16 15.48
C ASP A 59 2.77 -9.04 14.41
N GLU A 60 4.01 -8.71 14.77
CA GLU A 60 5.07 -8.43 13.80
C GLU A 60 6.44 -8.92 14.25
N LEU A 61 7.28 -9.26 13.27
CA LEU A 61 8.68 -9.59 13.44
C LEU A 61 9.55 -8.33 13.52
N LEU A 62 10.50 -8.31 14.47
CA LEU A 62 11.64 -7.40 14.49
C LEU A 62 12.88 -8.14 13.96
N PRO A 63 13.23 -7.99 12.67
CA PRO A 63 14.16 -8.90 12.01
C PRO A 63 15.64 -8.70 12.42
N LEU A 64 16.03 -7.53 12.93
CA LEU A 64 17.42 -7.30 13.37
C LEU A 64 17.66 -7.79 14.80
N SER A 65 16.76 -7.47 15.72
CA SER A 65 16.85 -7.90 17.12
C SER A 65 16.39 -9.34 17.35
N ARG A 66 15.75 -9.97 16.34
CA ARG A 66 15.14 -11.30 16.44
C ARG A 66 14.07 -11.34 17.53
N GLY A 67 13.24 -10.31 17.56
CA GLY A 67 12.15 -10.12 18.50
C GLY A 67 10.82 -9.96 17.81
N HIS A 68 9.85 -9.45 18.56
CA HIS A 68 8.50 -9.20 18.06
C HIS A 68 7.99 -7.84 18.57
N ARG A 69 6.94 -7.36 17.92
CA ARG A 69 6.16 -6.19 18.31
C ARG A 69 4.69 -6.52 18.25
N ASP A 70 3.93 -6.12 19.25
CA ASP A 70 2.47 -6.09 19.20
C ASP A 70 2.00 -4.64 19.07
N TRP A 71 0.97 -4.42 18.28
CA TRP A 71 0.43 -3.08 18.03
C TRP A 71 -0.36 -2.56 19.23
N TYR A 72 -0.92 -3.49 20.02
CA TYR A 72 -1.78 -3.21 21.17
C TYR A 72 -1.28 -3.98 22.41
N PRO A 73 -1.90 -3.78 23.59
CA PRO A 73 -1.53 -4.51 24.81
C PRO A 73 -1.63 -6.04 24.71
N ALA A 74 -2.28 -6.56 23.68
CA ALA A 74 -2.31 -7.99 23.37
C ALA A 74 -2.29 -8.17 21.86
N SER A 75 -1.64 -9.23 21.38
CA SER A 75 -1.55 -9.56 19.96
C SER A 75 -2.93 -9.88 19.36
N PHE A 76 -3.10 -9.49 18.10
CA PHE A 76 -4.16 -9.94 17.21
C PHE A 76 -3.66 -10.92 16.15
N VAL A 77 -2.46 -11.44 16.30
CA VAL A 77 -1.79 -12.31 15.32
C VAL A 77 -1.88 -11.72 13.90
N MET A 78 -1.57 -10.43 13.79
CA MET A 78 -1.82 -9.62 12.60
C MET A 78 -1.11 -10.19 11.36
N THR A 79 0.19 -10.46 11.45
CA THR A 79 0.95 -11.05 10.33
C THR A 79 0.36 -12.37 9.81
N PRO A 80 -0.04 -13.35 10.63
CA PRO A 80 -0.75 -14.55 10.15
C PRO A 80 -2.04 -14.26 9.39
N VAL A 81 -2.88 -13.33 9.89
CA VAL A 81 -4.14 -12.97 9.22
C VAL A 81 -3.86 -12.29 7.87
N ASP A 82 -2.96 -11.31 7.85
CA ASP A 82 -2.57 -10.56 6.66
C ASP A 82 -1.91 -11.46 5.59
N ALA A 83 -1.06 -12.39 6.00
CA ALA A 83 -0.31 -13.25 5.11
C ALA A 83 -1.10 -14.46 4.57
N TYR A 84 -2.26 -14.80 5.17
CA TYR A 84 -2.93 -16.08 4.94
C TYR A 84 -3.34 -16.28 3.47
N ASP A 85 -4.00 -15.32 2.88
CA ASP A 85 -4.44 -15.41 1.48
C ASP A 85 -3.25 -15.38 0.50
N THR A 86 -2.16 -14.71 0.85
CA THR A 86 -0.90 -14.75 0.08
C THR A 86 -0.31 -16.16 0.06
N MET A 87 -0.34 -16.85 1.20
CA MET A 87 0.10 -18.26 1.28
C MET A 87 -0.73 -19.16 0.37
N LEU A 88 -2.06 -18.99 0.37
CA LEU A 88 -2.95 -19.75 -0.50
C LEU A 88 -2.65 -19.47 -1.99
N LEU A 89 -2.44 -18.21 -2.37
CA LEU A 89 -2.08 -17.83 -3.74
C LEU A 89 -0.71 -18.39 -4.17
N MET A 90 0.24 -18.47 -3.26
CA MET A 90 1.57 -19.03 -3.52
C MET A 90 1.63 -20.57 -3.44
N GLY A 91 0.54 -21.24 -3.06
CA GLY A 91 0.50 -22.69 -2.86
C GLY A 91 1.38 -23.16 -1.70
N LEU A 92 1.45 -22.36 -0.62
CA LEU A 92 2.19 -22.66 0.61
C LEU A 92 1.28 -23.38 1.61
N THR A 93 0.90 -24.61 1.31
CA THR A 93 -0.16 -25.36 2.03
C THR A 93 0.18 -25.63 3.48
N ASP A 94 1.45 -25.97 3.78
CA ASP A 94 1.88 -26.29 5.14
C ASP A 94 1.96 -25.07 6.02
N GLU A 95 2.47 -23.95 5.48
CA GLU A 95 2.51 -22.62 6.13
C GLU A 95 1.09 -22.12 6.40
N ALA A 96 0.21 -22.20 5.41
CA ALA A 96 -1.19 -21.83 5.53
C ALA A 96 -1.92 -22.65 6.60
N ALA A 97 -1.68 -23.97 6.66
CA ALA A 97 -2.29 -24.82 7.68
C ALA A 97 -1.88 -24.43 9.10
N ARG A 98 -0.58 -24.12 9.31
CA ARG A 98 -0.10 -23.64 10.61
C ARG A 98 -0.65 -22.27 10.97
N ALA A 99 -0.65 -21.32 10.02
CA ALA A 99 -1.24 -20.00 10.20
C ALA A 99 -2.73 -20.10 10.53
N LYS A 100 -3.49 -20.92 9.81
CA LYS A 100 -4.92 -21.18 10.08
C LYS A 100 -5.16 -21.68 11.51
N THR A 101 -4.37 -22.64 11.96
CA THR A 101 -4.46 -23.16 13.31
C THR A 101 -4.22 -22.06 14.34
N LEU A 102 -3.14 -21.29 14.17
CA LEU A 102 -2.83 -20.17 15.08
C LEU A 102 -3.96 -19.13 15.11
N ILE A 103 -4.47 -18.71 13.95
CA ILE A 103 -5.56 -17.72 13.85
C ILE A 103 -6.80 -18.23 14.58
N LEU A 104 -7.26 -19.43 14.27
CA LEU A 104 -8.51 -19.95 14.80
C LEU A 104 -8.46 -20.31 16.28
N ASP A 105 -7.28 -20.63 16.82
CA ASP A 105 -7.09 -21.00 18.22
C ASP A 105 -6.79 -19.79 19.11
N SER A 106 -6.20 -18.71 18.56
CA SER A 106 -5.68 -17.60 19.38
C SER A 106 -6.44 -16.28 19.20
N LEU A 107 -6.98 -16.01 17.98
CA LEU A 107 -7.60 -14.73 17.68
C LEU A 107 -8.95 -14.59 18.36
N ASN A 108 -9.06 -13.57 19.20
CA ASN A 108 -10.36 -13.16 19.77
C ASN A 108 -10.39 -11.64 19.92
N PHE A 109 -11.59 -11.08 19.92
CA PHE A 109 -11.82 -9.63 19.95
C PHE A 109 -12.43 -9.14 21.27
N ASP A 110 -12.53 -9.97 22.29
CA ASP A 110 -12.96 -9.54 23.63
C ASP A 110 -11.79 -8.86 24.35
N ARG A 111 -11.44 -7.65 23.89
CA ARG A 111 -10.29 -6.87 24.33
C ARG A 111 -10.72 -5.55 24.94
N ASP A 112 -10.26 -5.27 26.16
CA ASP A 112 -10.60 -4.06 26.91
C ASP A 112 -9.55 -2.95 26.71
N PHE A 113 -9.35 -2.58 25.45
CA PHE A 113 -8.53 -1.45 25.04
C PHE A 113 -9.03 -0.88 23.71
N PRO A 114 -8.76 0.41 23.41
CA PRO A 114 -9.13 1.01 22.15
C PRO A 114 -8.24 0.51 21.00
N VAL A 115 -8.87 0.26 19.85
CA VAL A 115 -8.18 -0.04 18.60
C VAL A 115 -8.51 1.00 17.54
N GLN A 116 -7.62 1.20 16.58
CA GLN A 116 -7.88 2.07 15.44
C GLN A 116 -8.81 1.36 14.45
N VAL A 117 -9.98 1.95 14.21
CA VAL A 117 -11.06 1.35 13.41
C VAL A 117 -10.59 1.03 11.99
N PHE A 118 -9.88 1.95 11.35
CA PHE A 118 -9.35 1.79 10.00
C PHE A 118 -8.40 0.59 9.89
N GLU A 119 -7.31 0.57 10.64
CA GLU A 119 -6.27 -0.48 10.56
C GLU A 119 -6.84 -1.87 10.85
N ILE A 120 -7.66 -1.99 11.88
CA ILE A 120 -8.28 -3.28 12.24
C ILE A 120 -9.28 -3.74 11.18
N THR A 121 -9.95 -2.81 10.50
CA THR A 121 -10.89 -3.15 9.42
C THR A 121 -10.16 -3.67 8.18
N ILE A 122 -9.17 -2.95 7.67
CA ILE A 122 -8.52 -3.32 6.40
C ILE A 122 -7.72 -4.62 6.54
N ARG A 123 -7.02 -4.81 7.67
CA ARG A 123 -6.16 -5.98 7.94
C ARG A 123 -6.96 -7.17 8.45
N LEU A 124 -7.56 -7.05 9.64
CA LEU A 124 -8.18 -8.21 10.26
C LEU A 124 -9.54 -8.54 9.66
N LEU A 125 -10.45 -7.56 9.51
CA LEU A 125 -11.75 -7.85 8.91
C LEU A 125 -11.61 -8.23 7.42
N GLY A 126 -10.76 -7.50 6.67
CA GLY A 126 -10.45 -7.81 5.27
C GLY A 126 -9.80 -9.18 5.11
N GLY A 127 -8.77 -9.48 5.91
CA GLY A 127 -8.06 -10.77 5.87
C GLY A 127 -8.96 -11.95 6.25
N LEU A 128 -9.82 -11.82 7.27
CA LEU A 128 -10.78 -12.87 7.66
C LEU A 128 -11.84 -13.12 6.57
N ILE A 129 -12.33 -12.06 5.91
CA ILE A 129 -13.27 -12.19 4.78
C ILE A 129 -12.59 -12.89 3.61
N SER A 130 -11.38 -12.48 3.25
CA SER A 130 -10.59 -13.12 2.19
C SER A 130 -10.30 -14.59 2.52
N ALA A 131 -9.86 -14.87 3.75
CA ALA A 131 -9.64 -16.23 4.23
C ALA A 131 -10.89 -17.09 4.10
N TYR A 132 -12.07 -16.60 4.54
CA TYR A 132 -13.33 -17.31 4.36
C TYR A 132 -13.65 -17.58 2.89
N GLN A 133 -13.49 -16.61 2.02
CA GLN A 133 -13.82 -16.76 0.59
C GLN A 133 -12.85 -17.67 -0.18
N MET A 134 -11.62 -17.81 0.28
CA MET A 134 -10.60 -18.65 -0.38
C MET A 134 -10.51 -20.06 0.21
N ASP A 135 -10.62 -20.22 1.53
CA ASP A 135 -10.50 -21.48 2.24
C ASP A 135 -11.86 -22.19 2.44
N GLY A 136 -12.94 -21.40 2.65
CA GLY A 136 -14.30 -21.90 2.86
C GLY A 136 -14.63 -22.25 4.31
N ASP A 137 -13.71 -22.14 5.27
CA ASP A 137 -13.95 -22.46 6.67
C ASP A 137 -14.85 -21.40 7.34
N PRO A 138 -16.08 -21.78 7.82
CA PRO A 138 -17.04 -20.81 8.36
C PRO A 138 -16.57 -20.14 9.67
N ARG A 139 -15.54 -20.65 10.34
CA ARG A 139 -14.98 -20.06 11.55
C ARG A 139 -14.35 -18.68 11.24
N PHE A 140 -13.76 -18.49 10.07
CA PHE A 140 -13.28 -17.18 9.63
C PHE A 140 -14.41 -16.16 9.51
N LEU A 141 -15.55 -16.54 8.93
CA LEU A 141 -16.71 -15.66 8.87
C LEU A 141 -17.30 -15.39 10.26
N GLY A 142 -17.23 -16.37 11.18
CA GLY A 142 -17.61 -16.19 12.58
C GLY A 142 -16.78 -15.10 13.27
N LEU A 143 -15.46 -15.14 13.12
CA LEU A 143 -14.54 -14.12 13.62
C LEU A 143 -14.78 -12.75 12.95
N ALA A 144 -14.95 -12.71 11.64
CA ALA A 144 -15.26 -11.47 10.90
C ALA A 144 -16.54 -10.81 11.42
N ARG A 145 -17.60 -11.60 11.71
CA ARG A 145 -18.85 -11.11 12.25
C ARG A 145 -18.71 -10.58 13.69
N ASP A 146 -17.95 -11.28 14.55
CA ASP A 146 -17.67 -10.80 15.90
C ASP A 146 -16.94 -9.45 15.86
N LEU A 147 -15.88 -9.35 15.07
CA LEU A 147 -15.14 -8.09 14.90
C LEU A 147 -16.03 -6.99 14.34
N GLY A 148 -16.76 -7.25 13.25
CA GLY A 148 -17.68 -6.27 12.66
C GLY A 148 -18.69 -5.71 13.65
N ASN A 149 -19.29 -6.55 14.50
CA ASN A 149 -20.21 -6.12 15.55
C ASN A 149 -19.54 -5.19 16.59
N ARG A 150 -18.30 -5.49 16.96
CA ARG A 150 -17.52 -4.71 17.94
C ARG A 150 -17.02 -3.37 17.38
N LEU A 151 -16.90 -3.24 16.06
CA LEU A 151 -16.54 -2.01 15.40
C LEU A 151 -17.72 -1.06 15.15
N LEU A 152 -18.96 -1.55 15.06
CA LEU A 152 -20.16 -0.73 14.79
C LEU A 152 -20.33 0.47 15.75
N PRO A 153 -20.02 0.40 17.06
CA PRO A 153 -20.13 1.55 17.96
C PRO A 153 -19.33 2.77 17.51
N ALA A 154 -18.22 2.58 16.77
CA ALA A 154 -17.42 3.69 16.27
C ALA A 154 -18.22 4.68 15.41
N PHE A 155 -19.25 4.23 14.71
CA PHE A 155 -20.10 5.05 13.83
C PHE A 155 -21.19 5.85 14.58
N GLY A 156 -21.19 5.82 15.91
CA GLY A 156 -22.15 6.51 16.77
C GLY A 156 -21.94 8.03 16.90
N SER A 157 -21.12 8.66 16.05
CA SER A 157 -20.99 10.12 16.04
C SER A 157 -22.27 10.82 15.57
N PRO A 158 -22.48 12.10 15.92
CA PRO A 158 -23.66 12.86 15.46
C PRO A 158 -23.80 12.92 13.93
N THR A 159 -22.68 12.87 13.19
CA THR A 159 -22.69 12.86 11.73
C THR A 159 -22.88 11.46 11.13
N GLY A 160 -22.55 10.42 11.89
CA GLY A 160 -22.48 9.03 11.42
C GLY A 160 -21.13 8.65 10.79
N MET A 161 -20.16 9.57 10.71
CA MET A 161 -18.77 9.23 10.39
C MET A 161 -18.12 8.56 11.61
N PRO A 162 -17.25 7.54 11.44
CA PRO A 162 -16.70 6.81 12.56
C PRO A 162 -15.71 7.66 13.38
N TYR A 163 -15.71 7.47 14.68
CA TYR A 163 -14.59 7.83 15.54
C TYR A 163 -13.37 7.00 15.16
N ARG A 164 -12.19 7.55 15.38
CA ARG A 164 -10.91 6.94 15.06
C ARG A 164 -10.64 5.64 15.82
N PHE A 165 -11.06 5.62 17.10
CA PHE A 165 -10.80 4.51 18.00
C PHE A 165 -12.09 4.00 18.65
N VAL A 166 -12.15 2.68 18.86
CA VAL A 166 -13.20 2.00 19.60
C VAL A 166 -12.59 0.95 20.53
N ASN A 167 -13.08 0.88 21.78
CA ASN A 167 -12.77 -0.22 22.68
C ASN A 167 -13.62 -1.42 22.28
N LEU A 168 -13.00 -2.53 21.92
CA LEU A 168 -13.68 -3.70 21.36
C LEU A 168 -14.60 -4.41 22.36
N ARG A 169 -14.35 -4.30 23.68
CA ARG A 169 -15.19 -4.91 24.72
C ARG A 169 -16.35 -4.00 25.13
N THR A 170 -16.06 -2.72 25.36
CA THR A 170 -17.04 -1.80 25.96
C THR A 170 -17.81 -0.97 24.93
N GLY A 171 -17.29 -0.86 23.69
CA GLY A 171 -17.82 0.04 22.66
C GLY A 171 -17.51 1.52 22.91
N ALA A 172 -16.71 1.87 23.92
CA ALA A 172 -16.31 3.25 24.17
C ALA A 172 -15.47 3.79 23.00
N VAL A 173 -15.78 5.02 22.56
CA VAL A 173 -15.16 5.65 21.39
C VAL A 173 -14.31 6.85 21.74
N SER A 174 -13.28 7.14 20.92
CA SER A 174 -12.41 8.30 21.07
C SER A 174 -11.78 8.71 19.73
N GLY A 175 -11.07 9.85 19.71
CA GLY A 175 -10.44 10.37 18.50
C GLY A 175 -11.47 10.95 17.52
N PRO A 176 -12.09 12.10 17.83
CA PRO A 176 -13.11 12.72 16.96
C PRO A 176 -12.51 13.40 15.71
N VAL A 177 -11.21 13.70 15.71
CA VAL A 177 -10.52 14.22 14.54
C VAL A 177 -9.98 13.03 13.75
N SER A 178 -10.45 12.88 12.53
CA SER A 178 -10.16 11.77 11.61
C SER A 178 -9.84 12.32 10.21
N ASN A 179 -9.70 11.45 9.24
CA ASN A 179 -9.35 11.80 7.87
C ASN A 179 -10.19 11.01 6.85
N PRO A 180 -10.20 11.40 5.57
CA PRO A 180 -10.99 10.73 4.54
C PRO A 180 -10.70 9.24 4.39
N ALA A 181 -9.44 8.81 4.47
CA ALA A 181 -9.07 7.39 4.38
C ALA A 181 -9.69 6.59 5.54
N GLU A 182 -9.50 7.00 6.78
CA GLU A 182 -10.05 6.32 7.97
C GLU A 182 -11.59 6.26 7.98
N ILE A 183 -12.27 7.24 7.36
CA ILE A 183 -13.73 7.28 7.28
C ILE A 183 -14.27 6.50 6.09
N GLY A 184 -13.61 6.62 4.93
CA GLY A 184 -14.11 6.11 3.65
C GLY A 184 -13.68 4.69 3.34
N THR A 185 -12.56 4.24 3.90
CA THR A 185 -11.93 2.95 3.58
C THR A 185 -12.42 1.83 4.51
N LEU A 186 -13.73 1.67 4.59
CA LEU A 186 -14.40 0.64 5.39
C LEU A 186 -15.45 -0.11 4.57
N MET A 187 -15.78 0.43 3.38
CA MET A 187 -16.95 -0.02 2.63
C MET A 187 -16.78 -1.41 2.04
N LEU A 188 -15.60 -1.78 1.59
CA LEU A 188 -15.38 -3.09 0.97
C LEU A 188 -15.57 -4.21 1.99
N GLU A 189 -15.01 -4.07 3.17
CA GLU A 189 -15.07 -5.04 4.27
C GLU A 189 -16.47 -5.11 4.87
N PHE A 190 -17.00 -3.98 5.34
CA PHE A 190 -18.34 -3.93 5.94
C PHE A 190 -19.44 -4.30 4.93
N GLY A 191 -19.33 -3.82 3.71
CA GLY A 191 -20.28 -4.15 2.66
C GLY A 191 -20.26 -5.64 2.30
N THR A 192 -19.07 -6.24 2.21
CA THR A 192 -18.93 -7.68 1.95
C THR A 192 -19.42 -8.51 3.14
N LEU A 193 -19.07 -8.12 4.37
CA LEU A 193 -19.59 -8.77 5.58
C LEU A 193 -21.12 -8.74 5.60
N SER A 194 -21.73 -7.60 5.26
CA SER A 194 -23.19 -7.47 5.12
C SER A 194 -23.78 -8.50 4.16
N LYS A 195 -23.16 -8.64 2.99
CA LYS A 195 -23.64 -9.60 1.96
C LYS A 195 -23.47 -11.05 2.39
N LEU A 196 -22.35 -11.39 3.05
CA LEU A 196 -22.06 -12.75 3.50
C LEU A 196 -22.91 -13.18 4.70
N THR A 197 -23.34 -12.22 5.53
CA THR A 197 -24.11 -12.50 6.75
C THR A 197 -25.61 -12.17 6.63
N ASN A 198 -26.05 -11.55 5.52
CA ASN A 198 -27.39 -10.99 5.32
C ASN A 198 -27.79 -9.96 6.39
N ASP A 199 -26.83 -9.23 6.95
CA ASP A 199 -27.06 -8.18 7.94
C ASP A 199 -26.82 -6.80 7.30
N PRO A 200 -27.88 -6.04 6.98
CA PRO A 200 -27.77 -4.76 6.27
C PRO A 200 -27.08 -3.67 7.11
N ARG A 201 -27.02 -3.81 8.43
CA ARG A 201 -26.42 -2.80 9.32
C ARG A 201 -24.99 -2.44 8.91
N TYR A 202 -24.20 -3.44 8.50
CA TYR A 202 -22.81 -3.21 8.09
C TYR A 202 -22.73 -2.35 6.82
N TYR A 203 -23.45 -2.73 5.77
CA TYR A 203 -23.48 -1.98 4.51
C TYR A 203 -23.99 -0.55 4.71
N ASP A 204 -25.13 -0.42 5.35
CA ASP A 204 -25.82 0.87 5.52
C ASP A 204 -24.98 1.84 6.36
N THR A 205 -24.31 1.35 7.39
CA THR A 205 -23.44 2.15 8.27
C THR A 205 -22.21 2.66 7.52
N ALA A 206 -21.50 1.79 6.82
CA ALA A 206 -20.32 2.19 6.04
C ALA A 206 -20.69 3.11 4.88
N LYS A 207 -21.76 2.82 4.12
CA LYS A 207 -22.26 3.69 3.04
C LYS A 207 -22.66 5.07 3.55
N ARG A 208 -23.33 5.14 4.71
CA ARG A 208 -23.70 6.41 5.35
C ARG A 208 -22.46 7.26 5.65
N ALA A 209 -21.42 6.67 6.24
CA ALA A 209 -20.18 7.39 6.57
C ALA A 209 -19.53 8.01 5.31
N VAL A 210 -19.36 7.23 4.25
CA VAL A 210 -18.82 7.70 2.96
C VAL A 210 -19.70 8.79 2.35
N THR A 211 -21.01 8.62 2.36
CA THR A 211 -21.95 9.60 1.78
C THR A 211 -21.90 10.93 2.51
N VAL A 212 -21.82 10.90 3.84
CA VAL A 212 -21.71 12.12 4.67
C VAL A 212 -20.38 12.82 4.42
N LEU A 213 -19.27 12.07 4.36
CA LEU A 213 -17.95 12.63 4.04
C LEU A 213 -17.96 13.28 2.63
N PHE A 214 -18.47 12.57 1.63
CA PHE A 214 -18.58 13.07 0.26
C PHE A 214 -19.39 14.38 0.18
N ALA A 215 -20.45 14.52 0.97
CA ALA A 215 -21.25 15.74 1.04
C ALA A 215 -20.50 16.94 1.64
N ARG A 216 -19.35 16.72 2.30
CA ARG A 216 -18.49 17.76 2.91
C ARG A 216 -17.37 18.27 2.00
N ARG A 217 -17.23 17.72 0.78
CA ARG A 217 -16.25 18.25 -0.17
C ARG A 217 -16.51 19.72 -0.48
N SER A 218 -15.49 20.43 -0.90
CA SER A 218 -15.58 21.84 -1.28
C SER A 218 -16.45 22.06 -2.53
N SER A 219 -16.73 23.32 -2.84
CA SER A 219 -17.47 23.71 -4.05
C SER A 219 -16.79 23.30 -5.35
N ILE A 220 -15.47 23.08 -5.33
CA ILE A 220 -14.68 22.60 -6.47
C ILE A 220 -14.51 21.06 -6.47
N GLY A 221 -15.07 20.37 -5.47
CA GLY A 221 -15.14 18.92 -5.42
C GLY A 221 -14.00 18.20 -4.70
N LEU A 222 -13.02 18.92 -4.14
CA LEU A 222 -11.92 18.37 -3.36
C LEU A 222 -12.32 18.17 -1.88
N VAL A 223 -11.62 17.24 -1.20
CA VAL A 223 -11.72 17.00 0.24
C VAL A 223 -10.47 17.51 0.95
N GLY A 224 -10.58 17.89 2.22
CA GLY A 224 -9.43 18.23 3.07
C GLY A 224 -8.77 16.99 3.68
N SER A 225 -7.66 17.18 4.38
CA SER A 225 -6.87 16.11 4.97
C SER A 225 -7.36 15.66 6.35
N THR A 226 -7.97 16.54 7.16
CA THR A 226 -8.53 16.17 8.47
C THR A 226 -9.88 16.83 8.75
N ILE A 227 -10.79 16.08 9.42
CA ILE A 227 -12.17 16.48 9.69
C ILE A 227 -12.59 16.06 11.11
N ASP A 228 -13.36 16.90 11.81
CA ASP A 228 -14.01 16.53 13.07
C ASP A 228 -15.32 15.79 12.79
N VAL A 229 -15.38 14.50 13.10
CA VAL A 229 -16.54 13.63 12.85
C VAL A 229 -17.79 14.00 13.65
N ARG A 230 -17.68 14.79 14.72
CA ARG A 230 -18.84 15.25 15.51
C ARG A 230 -19.57 16.39 14.82
N THR A 231 -18.82 17.29 14.19
CA THR A 231 -19.37 18.50 13.56
C THR A 231 -19.42 18.41 12.04
N GLY A 232 -18.52 17.60 11.46
CA GLY A 232 -18.28 17.54 10.02
C GLY A 232 -17.53 18.77 9.49
N ALA A 233 -16.86 19.52 10.36
CA ALA A 233 -16.02 20.66 9.96
C ALA A 233 -14.61 20.16 9.61
N TRP A 234 -14.06 20.68 8.49
CA TRP A 234 -12.67 20.45 8.14
C TRP A 234 -11.74 21.13 9.13
N VAL A 235 -10.75 20.40 9.63
CA VAL A 235 -9.69 20.92 10.51
C VAL A 235 -8.51 21.37 9.65
N GLU A 236 -8.16 20.59 8.63
CA GLU A 236 -7.14 20.92 7.65
C GLU A 236 -7.71 20.79 6.24
N LYS A 237 -7.32 21.72 5.36
CA LYS A 237 -7.87 21.90 4.03
C LYS A 237 -6.90 21.55 2.91
N ASP A 238 -5.76 20.96 3.24
CA ASP A 238 -4.84 20.44 2.24
C ASP A 238 -5.46 19.20 1.57
N SER A 239 -5.42 19.15 0.25
CA SER A 239 -6.01 18.10 -0.58
C SER A 239 -4.92 17.47 -1.44
N HIS A 240 -4.87 16.14 -1.44
CA HIS A 240 -3.85 15.34 -2.13
C HIS A 240 -4.35 13.92 -2.38
N VAL A 241 -3.51 13.06 -2.94
CA VAL A 241 -3.79 11.62 -3.12
C VAL A 241 -2.95 10.74 -2.19
N SER A 242 -2.22 11.35 -1.26
CA SER A 242 -1.34 10.70 -0.29
C SER A 242 -2.06 10.24 0.98
N GLY A 243 -1.30 9.69 1.92
CA GLY A 243 -1.79 9.16 3.20
C GLY A 243 -2.79 10.06 3.93
N GLY A 244 -3.86 9.47 4.45
CA GLY A 244 -4.98 10.16 5.06
C GLY A 244 -6.11 10.53 4.11
N ILE A 245 -5.87 10.60 2.78
CA ILE A 245 -6.93 10.74 1.77
C ILE A 245 -6.96 9.56 0.80
N ASP A 246 -5.82 9.00 0.49
CA ASP A 246 -5.51 7.97 -0.51
C ASP A 246 -6.64 6.96 -0.78
N SER A 247 -6.83 6.01 0.09
CA SER A 247 -7.78 4.91 -0.06
C SER A 247 -9.25 5.34 -0.03
N TYR A 248 -9.57 6.58 0.35
CA TYR A 248 -10.91 7.13 0.15
C TYR A 248 -11.29 7.15 -1.33
N TYR A 249 -10.42 7.68 -2.19
CA TYR A 249 -10.68 7.72 -3.64
C TYR A 249 -10.70 6.31 -4.23
N GLU A 250 -9.79 5.48 -3.81
CA GLU A 250 -9.71 4.07 -4.20
C GLU A 250 -11.02 3.33 -3.91
N TYR A 251 -11.59 3.50 -2.70
CA TYR A 251 -12.80 2.80 -2.27
C TYR A 251 -14.06 3.32 -2.94
N LEU A 252 -14.13 4.57 -3.36
CA LEU A 252 -15.24 5.04 -4.19
C LEU A 252 -15.33 4.23 -5.50
N LEU A 253 -14.20 4.03 -6.19
CA LEU A 253 -14.13 3.22 -7.41
C LEU A 253 -14.38 1.74 -7.11
N LYS A 254 -13.65 1.17 -6.15
CA LYS A 254 -13.70 -0.27 -5.84
C LYS A 254 -15.07 -0.68 -5.30
N ALA A 255 -15.74 0.15 -4.50
CA ALA A 255 -17.11 -0.11 -4.04
C ALA A 255 -18.12 -0.10 -5.20
N TRP A 256 -18.00 0.83 -6.17
CA TRP A 256 -18.79 0.77 -7.40
C TRP A 256 -18.55 -0.55 -8.16
N LEU A 257 -17.29 -0.93 -8.34
CA LEU A 257 -16.95 -2.15 -9.08
C LEU A 257 -17.45 -3.42 -8.38
N LEU A 258 -17.42 -3.48 -7.05
CA LEU A 258 -17.82 -4.64 -6.27
C LEU A 258 -19.34 -4.74 -6.08
N PHE A 259 -20.00 -3.66 -5.67
CA PHE A 259 -21.41 -3.67 -5.28
C PHE A 259 -22.36 -3.24 -6.41
N ARG A 260 -21.86 -2.55 -7.43
CA ARG A 260 -22.66 -1.96 -8.53
C ARG A 260 -23.71 -0.96 -8.02
N ASP A 261 -23.44 -0.31 -6.91
CA ASP A 261 -24.29 0.72 -6.35
C ASP A 261 -24.01 2.07 -7.06
N PRO A 262 -24.99 2.67 -7.74
CA PRO A 262 -24.80 3.87 -8.57
C PRO A 262 -24.37 5.11 -7.76
N ASP A 263 -24.61 5.13 -6.44
CA ASP A 263 -24.16 6.22 -5.60
C ASP A 263 -22.63 6.28 -5.56
N PHE A 264 -21.95 5.12 -5.48
CA PHE A 264 -20.48 5.07 -5.51
C PHE A 264 -19.92 5.48 -6.87
N GLN A 265 -20.58 5.10 -7.97
CA GLN A 265 -20.21 5.58 -9.30
C GLN A 265 -20.24 7.10 -9.37
N ARG A 266 -21.37 7.71 -8.97
CA ARG A 266 -21.53 9.17 -8.97
C ARG A 266 -20.49 9.86 -8.09
N MET A 267 -20.21 9.31 -6.90
CA MET A 267 -19.20 9.84 -6.00
C MET A 267 -17.81 9.73 -6.60
N TRP A 268 -17.47 8.62 -7.22
CA TRP A 268 -16.22 8.42 -7.93
C TRP A 268 -16.05 9.41 -9.09
N ASP A 269 -17.04 9.46 -10.02
CA ASP A 269 -16.96 10.30 -11.21
C ASP A 269 -16.76 11.79 -10.84
N SER A 270 -17.49 12.25 -9.82
CA SER A 270 -17.35 13.63 -9.32
C SER A 270 -15.98 13.88 -8.68
N SER A 271 -15.49 12.95 -7.86
CA SER A 271 -14.22 13.10 -7.15
C SER A 271 -13.03 13.04 -8.09
N ILE A 272 -13.00 12.05 -9.02
CA ILE A 272 -11.88 11.92 -9.96
C ILE A 272 -11.81 13.10 -10.94
N ALA A 273 -12.93 13.68 -11.31
CA ALA A 273 -12.96 14.88 -12.14
C ALA A 273 -12.29 16.07 -11.44
N ALA A 274 -12.56 16.27 -10.14
CA ALA A 274 -11.93 17.32 -9.34
C ALA A 274 -10.44 17.03 -9.13
N VAL A 275 -10.08 15.83 -8.71
CA VAL A 275 -8.69 15.38 -8.50
C VAL A 275 -7.88 15.63 -9.78
N ASN A 276 -8.37 15.14 -10.94
CA ASN A 276 -7.68 15.27 -12.21
C ASN A 276 -7.63 16.69 -12.78
N ARG A 277 -8.40 17.62 -12.22
CA ARG A 277 -8.37 19.03 -12.59
C ARG A 277 -7.37 19.84 -11.78
N TYR A 278 -7.23 19.57 -10.48
CA TYR A 278 -6.54 20.46 -9.57
C TYR A 278 -5.20 19.92 -9.03
N LEU A 279 -5.04 18.58 -8.92
CA LEU A 279 -3.87 17.98 -8.32
C LEU A 279 -2.73 17.64 -9.30
N PRO A 280 -2.96 17.39 -10.62
CA PRO A 280 -1.87 17.06 -11.53
C PRO A 280 -0.89 18.24 -11.68
N ASP A 281 0.40 17.90 -11.80
CA ASP A 281 1.49 18.85 -12.01
C ASP A 281 2.47 18.28 -13.04
N GLU A 282 2.49 18.91 -14.22
CA GLU A 282 3.37 18.54 -15.32
C GLU A 282 4.73 19.20 -15.14
N ARG A 283 5.77 18.40 -14.95
CA ARG A 283 7.15 18.86 -14.76
C ARG A 283 8.08 18.20 -15.76
N PRO A 284 9.29 18.75 -15.97
CA PRO A 284 10.32 18.04 -16.74
C PRO A 284 10.67 16.67 -16.17
N THR A 285 10.41 16.45 -14.88
CA THR A 285 10.60 15.18 -14.18
C THR A 285 9.45 14.18 -14.41
N GLY A 286 8.32 14.58 -14.95
CA GLY A 286 7.16 13.73 -15.24
C GLY A 286 5.83 14.33 -14.85
N LEU A 287 4.77 13.52 -14.94
CA LEU A 287 3.46 13.83 -14.37
C LEU A 287 3.47 13.44 -12.90
N TRP A 288 3.12 14.37 -12.03
CA TRP A 288 2.96 14.18 -10.60
C TRP A 288 1.58 14.61 -10.13
N TYR A 289 1.17 14.19 -8.93
CA TYR A 289 0.00 14.67 -8.24
C TYR A 289 0.49 15.33 -6.95
N GLY A 290 0.47 16.66 -6.91
CA GLY A 290 0.88 17.41 -5.72
C GLY A 290 -0.32 17.84 -4.90
N HIS A 291 -0.04 18.55 -3.81
CA HIS A 291 -1.06 19.03 -2.88
C HIS A 291 -1.69 20.34 -3.35
N ALA A 292 -2.94 20.58 -2.97
CA ALA A 292 -3.66 21.83 -3.26
C ALA A 292 -4.61 22.19 -2.10
N ASP A 293 -4.90 23.46 -1.93
CA ASP A 293 -5.98 23.91 -1.05
C ASP A 293 -7.33 23.45 -1.59
N MET A 294 -8.14 22.78 -0.76
CA MET A 294 -9.39 22.16 -1.19
C MET A 294 -10.44 23.15 -1.70
N ASP A 295 -10.43 24.40 -1.24
CA ASP A 295 -11.44 25.39 -1.60
C ASP A 295 -11.08 26.15 -2.89
N THR A 296 -9.80 26.36 -3.15
CA THR A 296 -9.30 27.18 -4.26
C THR A 296 -8.63 26.38 -5.37
N GLY A 297 -8.14 25.18 -5.08
CA GLY A 297 -7.31 24.38 -5.98
C GLY A 297 -5.89 24.93 -6.18
N ALA A 298 -5.48 25.92 -5.40
CA ALA A 298 -4.13 26.47 -5.47
C ALA A 298 -3.11 25.47 -4.95
N ARG A 299 -1.98 25.28 -5.66
CA ARG A 299 -0.88 24.38 -5.27
C ARG A 299 -0.31 24.80 -3.92
N THR A 300 -0.26 23.87 -2.97
CA THR A 300 0.29 24.06 -1.61
C THR A 300 1.67 23.45 -1.48
N LEU A 301 1.85 22.20 -1.92
CA LEU A 301 3.12 21.47 -1.86
C LEU A 301 3.40 20.72 -3.15
N THR A 302 4.69 20.51 -3.43
CA THR A 302 5.19 19.72 -4.56
C THR A 302 5.74 18.36 -4.07
N HIS A 303 5.00 17.73 -3.16
CA HIS A 303 5.37 16.47 -2.54
C HIS A 303 4.63 15.30 -3.19
N PHE A 304 5.29 14.16 -3.22
CA PHE A 304 4.78 12.87 -3.70
C PHE A 304 5.57 11.75 -3.02
N GLY A 305 4.91 10.71 -2.58
CA GLY A 305 5.56 9.67 -1.81
C GLY A 305 5.20 8.25 -2.24
N ALA A 306 5.70 7.30 -1.46
CA ALA A 306 5.43 5.88 -1.66
C ALA A 306 3.92 5.59 -1.60
N LEU A 307 3.21 6.17 -0.62
CA LEU A 307 1.75 6.03 -0.51
C LEU A 307 1.00 6.53 -1.75
N ASP A 308 1.45 7.64 -2.37
CA ASP A 308 0.81 8.18 -3.59
C ASP A 308 0.90 7.24 -4.78
N ALA A 309 1.85 6.29 -4.76
CA ALA A 309 2.14 5.42 -5.90
C ALA A 309 0.97 4.47 -6.25
N TYR A 310 0.05 4.16 -5.31
CA TYR A 310 -1.17 3.38 -5.57
C TYR A 310 -2.05 4.03 -6.65
N PHE A 311 -1.98 5.37 -6.80
CA PHE A 311 -2.93 6.11 -7.61
C PHE A 311 -2.83 5.77 -9.11
N ALA A 312 -1.67 5.30 -9.58
CA ALA A 312 -1.55 4.81 -10.96
C ALA A 312 -2.37 3.51 -11.18
N ALA A 313 -2.47 2.62 -10.16
CA ALA A 313 -3.35 1.46 -10.22
C ALA A 313 -4.83 1.85 -10.29
N VAL A 314 -5.25 2.83 -9.49
CA VAL A 314 -6.62 3.36 -9.46
C VAL A 314 -6.99 3.99 -10.81
N LEU A 315 -6.12 4.84 -11.37
CA LEU A 315 -6.31 5.42 -12.70
C LEU A 315 -6.43 4.33 -13.79
N ALA A 316 -5.55 3.33 -13.76
CA ALA A 316 -5.61 2.23 -14.71
C ALA A 316 -6.91 1.42 -14.58
N LYS A 317 -7.33 1.09 -13.35
CA LYS A 317 -8.57 0.34 -13.07
C LYS A 317 -9.84 1.12 -13.45
N SER A 318 -9.78 2.46 -13.41
CA SER A 318 -10.88 3.33 -13.87
C SER A 318 -10.94 3.49 -15.39
N GLY A 319 -9.94 3.01 -16.13
CA GLY A 319 -9.83 3.11 -17.61
C GLY A 319 -8.94 4.26 -18.09
N ASP A 320 -8.43 5.15 -17.24
CA ASP A 320 -7.47 6.20 -17.61
C ASP A 320 -6.02 5.66 -17.68
N THR A 321 -5.82 4.70 -18.58
CA THR A 321 -4.51 4.04 -18.75
C THR A 321 -3.42 4.98 -19.27
N ALA A 322 -3.80 6.04 -19.99
CA ALA A 322 -2.85 7.02 -20.50
C ALA A 322 -2.19 7.81 -19.35
N ARG A 323 -3.00 8.33 -18.43
CA ARG A 323 -2.51 9.07 -17.26
C ARG A 323 -1.82 8.14 -16.27
N ALA A 324 -2.37 6.95 -16.03
CA ALA A 324 -1.76 5.90 -15.22
C ALA A 324 -0.35 5.53 -15.69
N THR A 325 -0.16 5.37 -16.99
CA THR A 325 1.15 5.08 -17.58
C THR A 325 2.18 6.19 -17.31
N ARG A 326 1.76 7.44 -17.44
CA ARG A 326 2.64 8.60 -17.22
C ARG A 326 3.00 8.74 -15.75
N LEU A 327 2.04 8.54 -14.86
CA LEU A 327 2.28 8.56 -13.43
C LEU A 327 3.21 7.40 -13.01
N MET A 328 3.01 6.19 -13.56
CA MET A 328 3.91 5.06 -13.29
C MET A 328 5.36 5.33 -13.72
N GLN A 329 5.57 6.11 -14.80
CA GLN A 329 6.92 6.54 -15.18
C GLN A 329 7.56 7.45 -14.14
N SER A 330 6.78 8.33 -13.51
CA SER A 330 7.24 9.20 -12.42
C SER A 330 7.54 8.38 -11.15
N ILE A 331 6.67 7.43 -10.79
CA ILE A 331 6.87 6.49 -9.68
C ILE A 331 8.15 5.68 -9.89
N TYR A 332 8.35 5.13 -11.07
CA TYR A 332 9.56 4.38 -11.39
C TYR A 332 10.83 5.26 -11.36
N ARG A 333 10.72 6.51 -11.77
CA ARG A 333 11.80 7.50 -11.63
C ARG A 333 12.13 7.77 -10.17
N MET A 334 11.10 7.96 -9.31
CA MET A 334 11.29 8.11 -7.87
C MET A 334 12.06 6.92 -7.29
N TRP A 335 11.62 5.69 -7.62
CA TRP A 335 12.29 4.46 -7.20
C TRP A 335 13.76 4.40 -7.63
N THR A 336 14.03 4.62 -8.92
CA THR A 336 15.37 4.44 -9.48
C THR A 336 16.34 5.57 -9.14
N THR A 337 15.85 6.75 -8.74
CA THR A 337 16.70 7.87 -8.29
C THR A 337 17.54 7.49 -7.07
N PHE A 338 16.96 6.73 -6.15
CA PHE A 338 17.67 6.29 -4.94
C PHE A 338 17.95 4.78 -4.93
N GLY A 339 17.53 4.05 -5.96
CA GLY A 339 17.56 2.58 -6.00
C GLY A 339 16.44 1.88 -5.22
N ILE A 340 15.72 2.61 -4.39
CA ILE A 340 14.47 2.26 -3.71
C ILE A 340 13.77 3.56 -3.34
N GLU A 341 12.43 3.60 -3.40
CA GLU A 341 11.67 4.84 -3.19
C GLU A 341 11.73 5.35 -1.74
N PRO A 342 11.74 6.67 -1.52
CA PRO A 342 11.54 7.27 -0.20
C PRO A 342 10.06 7.30 0.17
N GLU A 343 9.76 7.41 1.49
CA GLU A 343 8.39 7.67 1.96
C GLU A 343 7.79 8.93 1.33
N GLU A 344 8.60 9.97 1.12
CA GLU A 344 8.16 11.22 0.47
C GLU A 344 9.33 11.96 -0.16
N LEU A 345 9.12 12.56 -1.34
CA LEU A 345 10.06 13.48 -1.99
C LEU A 345 9.36 14.75 -2.49
N ASP A 346 10.11 15.83 -2.62
CA ASP A 346 9.74 16.98 -3.42
C ASP A 346 10.08 16.70 -4.90
N TYR A 347 9.07 16.54 -5.74
CA TYR A 347 9.25 16.13 -7.14
C TYR A 347 9.79 17.25 -8.06
N VAL A 348 9.87 18.48 -7.58
CA VAL A 348 10.54 19.58 -8.30
C VAL A 348 12.04 19.49 -8.14
N THR A 349 12.51 19.29 -6.91
CA THR A 349 13.94 19.18 -6.59
C THR A 349 14.47 17.76 -6.67
N MET A 350 13.61 16.76 -6.71
CA MET A 350 13.91 15.31 -6.62
C MET A 350 14.70 14.97 -5.34
N ARG A 351 14.48 15.68 -4.24
CA ARG A 351 15.10 15.42 -2.94
C ARG A 351 14.10 14.77 -1.99
N PRO A 352 14.52 13.80 -1.16
CA PRO A 352 13.64 13.21 -0.18
C PRO A 352 13.26 14.24 0.89
N VAL A 353 11.99 14.28 1.24
CA VAL A 353 11.41 15.01 2.37
C VAL A 353 11.37 14.08 3.58
N ALA A 354 10.88 12.86 3.37
CA ALA A 354 10.97 11.76 4.34
C ALA A 354 11.77 10.61 3.69
N ALA A 355 12.98 10.40 4.16
CA ALA A 355 13.95 9.53 3.50
C ALA A 355 13.80 8.03 3.85
N GLY A 356 12.84 7.65 4.71
CA GLY A 356 12.58 6.25 5.08
C GLY A 356 11.99 5.43 3.94
N TYR A 357 11.90 4.10 4.16
CA TYR A 357 11.14 3.15 3.35
C TYR A 357 10.71 1.98 4.24
N VAL A 358 9.42 1.79 4.41
CA VAL A 358 8.89 0.77 5.35
C VAL A 358 8.33 -0.46 4.61
N LEU A 359 8.98 -0.90 3.55
CA LEU A 359 8.60 -2.08 2.74
C LEU A 359 7.30 -1.89 1.94
N ARG A 360 7.04 -0.68 1.48
CA ARG A 360 5.83 -0.23 0.80
C ARG A 360 5.47 -1.04 -0.46
N PRO A 361 4.16 -1.34 -0.69
CA PRO A 361 3.66 -2.11 -1.82
C PRO A 361 3.26 -1.28 -3.05
N GLU A 362 2.92 0.01 -2.91
CA GLU A 362 2.07 0.77 -3.81
C GLU A 362 2.65 0.93 -5.23
N ALA A 363 3.98 1.06 -5.33
CA ALA A 363 4.65 1.08 -6.64
C ALA A 363 4.55 -0.27 -7.36
N LEU A 364 4.66 -1.38 -6.61
CA LEU A 364 4.52 -2.75 -7.13
C LEU A 364 3.06 -3.08 -7.46
N GLU A 365 2.10 -2.62 -6.65
CA GLU A 365 0.67 -2.68 -6.96
C GLU A 365 0.38 -2.01 -8.30
N SER A 366 0.84 -0.78 -8.48
CA SER A 366 0.62 -0.02 -9.71
C SER A 366 1.23 -0.71 -10.93
N ALA A 367 2.43 -1.27 -10.81
CA ALA A 367 3.04 -2.06 -11.88
C ALA A 367 2.21 -3.32 -12.20
N PHE A 368 1.72 -4.03 -11.17
CA PHE A 368 0.87 -5.22 -11.33
C PHE A 368 -0.45 -4.87 -12.04
N TYR A 369 -1.17 -3.84 -11.59
CA TYR A 369 -2.43 -3.43 -12.21
C TYR A 369 -2.24 -3.02 -13.68
N LEU A 370 -1.24 -2.20 -13.96
CA LEU A 370 -0.92 -1.77 -15.32
C LEU A 370 -0.54 -2.96 -16.21
N TYR A 371 0.23 -3.92 -15.70
CA TYR A 371 0.52 -5.14 -16.44
C TYR A 371 -0.74 -5.95 -16.75
N ARG A 372 -1.59 -6.19 -15.74
CA ARG A 372 -2.82 -6.99 -15.91
C ARG A 372 -3.82 -6.35 -16.88
N ILE A 373 -3.90 -5.02 -16.88
CA ILE A 373 -4.86 -4.26 -17.72
C ILE A 373 -4.34 -4.09 -19.15
N THR A 374 -3.03 -3.87 -19.33
CA THR A 374 -2.48 -3.51 -20.65
C THR A 374 -1.73 -4.65 -21.34
N GLY A 375 -1.29 -5.67 -20.62
CA GLY A 375 -0.42 -6.74 -21.13
C GLY A 375 1.00 -6.29 -21.47
N ALA A 376 1.39 -5.05 -21.14
CA ALA A 376 2.67 -4.50 -21.57
C ALA A 376 3.84 -4.98 -20.68
N GLU A 377 4.79 -5.71 -21.24
CA GLU A 377 5.92 -6.33 -20.52
C GLU A 377 6.82 -5.33 -19.77
N ARG A 378 6.87 -4.07 -20.20
CA ARG A 378 7.63 -3.02 -19.49
C ARG A 378 7.28 -2.91 -18.00
N TYR A 379 6.06 -3.21 -17.60
CA TYR A 379 5.66 -3.15 -16.19
C TYR A 379 6.22 -4.33 -15.38
N ARG A 380 6.35 -5.51 -15.98
CA ARG A 380 7.13 -6.63 -15.40
C ARG A 380 8.62 -6.28 -15.26
N GLU A 381 9.19 -5.62 -16.26
CA GLU A 381 10.58 -5.16 -16.20
C GLU A 381 10.79 -4.14 -15.06
N MET A 382 9.88 -3.16 -14.92
CA MET A 382 9.89 -2.23 -13.79
C MET A 382 9.76 -2.96 -12.45
N ALA A 383 8.80 -3.86 -12.32
CA ALA A 383 8.60 -4.65 -11.10
C ALA A 383 9.82 -5.50 -10.76
N ARG A 384 10.48 -6.12 -11.75
CA ARG A 384 11.72 -6.90 -11.53
C ARG A 384 12.82 -6.03 -10.92
N VAL A 385 13.02 -4.81 -11.45
CA VAL A 385 14.01 -3.87 -10.90
C VAL A 385 13.64 -3.47 -9.47
N MET A 386 12.36 -3.22 -9.20
CA MET A 386 11.88 -2.85 -7.87
C MET A 386 12.06 -4.02 -6.88
N VAL A 387 11.70 -5.24 -7.25
CA VAL A 387 11.92 -6.44 -6.44
C VAL A 387 13.41 -6.70 -6.20
N ASP A 388 14.27 -6.57 -7.24
CA ASP A 388 15.71 -6.72 -7.09
C ASP A 388 16.27 -5.75 -6.05
N SER A 389 15.87 -4.50 -6.11
CA SER A 389 16.28 -3.46 -5.16
C SER A 389 15.79 -3.76 -3.74
N LEU A 390 14.53 -4.12 -3.59
CA LEU A 390 13.91 -4.46 -2.30
C LEU A 390 14.65 -5.63 -1.65
N LEU A 391 14.82 -6.74 -2.35
CA LEU A 391 15.49 -7.92 -1.81
C LEU A 391 16.96 -7.64 -1.47
N HIS A 392 17.62 -6.77 -2.25
CA HIS A 392 19.03 -6.40 -2.02
C HIS A 392 19.20 -5.48 -0.81
N TYR A 393 18.44 -4.39 -0.73
CA TYR A 393 18.66 -3.38 0.32
C TYR A 393 18.01 -3.74 1.65
N CYS A 394 16.85 -4.39 1.60
CA CYS A 394 16.06 -4.70 2.80
C CYS A 394 16.33 -6.10 3.37
N GLY A 395 16.98 -7.01 2.63
CA GLY A 395 17.24 -8.38 3.08
C GLY A 395 18.06 -8.44 4.37
N ALA A 396 17.64 -9.25 5.34
CA ALA A 396 18.31 -9.52 6.61
C ALA A 396 18.41 -11.03 6.85
N GLU A 397 19.10 -11.45 7.91
CA GLU A 397 19.28 -12.88 8.23
C GLU A 397 17.95 -13.57 8.55
N THR A 398 17.01 -12.86 9.16
CA THR A 398 15.76 -13.43 9.68
C THR A 398 14.50 -12.86 9.00
N GLY A 399 14.64 -12.24 7.84
CA GLY A 399 13.53 -11.62 7.10
C GLY A 399 13.98 -10.39 6.33
N TYR A 400 13.13 -9.37 6.31
CA TYR A 400 13.41 -8.10 5.62
C TYR A 400 13.22 -6.92 6.57
N THR A 401 13.99 -5.87 6.37
CA THR A 401 13.96 -4.68 7.23
C THR A 401 13.43 -3.48 6.48
N ALA A 402 12.72 -2.61 7.16
CA ALA A 402 12.57 -1.24 6.71
C ALA A 402 13.94 -0.54 6.58
N LEU A 403 13.98 0.58 5.86
CA LEU A 403 15.13 1.47 5.80
C LEU A 403 14.81 2.77 6.53
N LYS A 404 15.72 3.21 7.38
CA LYS A 404 15.67 4.54 7.99
C LYS A 404 15.96 5.63 6.96
N SER A 405 16.77 5.30 5.94
CA SER A 405 17.12 6.22 4.87
C SER A 405 17.42 5.48 3.58
N VAL A 406 16.70 5.83 2.51
CA VAL A 406 16.97 5.33 1.15
C VAL A 406 18.26 5.90 0.56
N VAL A 407 18.82 6.97 1.14
CA VAL A 407 20.09 7.56 0.72
C VAL A 407 21.26 6.77 1.27
N THR A 408 21.26 6.50 2.58
CA THR A 408 22.36 5.79 3.27
C THR A 408 22.19 4.28 3.30
N LYS A 409 20.98 3.77 3.04
CA LYS A 409 20.57 2.36 3.19
C LYS A 409 20.68 1.85 4.64
N GLU A 410 20.67 2.76 5.63
CA GLU A 410 20.61 2.40 7.05
C GLU A 410 19.31 1.64 7.32
N ARG A 411 19.41 0.46 7.92
CA ARG A 411 18.29 -0.42 8.21
C ARG A 411 17.56 0.00 9.49
N LEU A 412 16.25 -0.25 9.51
CA LEU A 412 15.38 -0.09 10.68
C LEU A 412 14.84 -1.46 11.08
N ASP A 413 14.84 -1.76 12.36
CA ASP A 413 14.37 -3.04 12.91
C ASP A 413 12.83 -3.11 12.92
N GLN A 414 12.25 -3.30 11.73
CA GLN A 414 10.82 -3.26 11.48
C GLN A 414 10.50 -4.05 10.23
N MET A 415 9.50 -4.94 10.31
CA MET A 415 8.90 -5.65 9.19
C MET A 415 7.39 -5.67 9.40
N GLU A 416 6.72 -4.74 8.75
CA GLU A 416 5.26 -4.58 8.82
C GLU A 416 4.53 -5.81 8.26
N SER A 417 3.32 -6.11 8.78
CA SER A 417 2.51 -7.25 8.34
C SER A 417 2.14 -7.16 6.85
N PHE A 418 1.89 -5.94 6.35
CA PHE A 418 1.57 -5.69 4.94
C PHE A 418 2.70 -6.10 3.97
N PHE A 419 3.93 -6.24 4.44
CA PHE A 419 5.00 -6.75 3.57
C PHE A 419 4.68 -8.13 3.00
N LEU A 420 4.11 -9.02 3.83
CA LEU A 420 3.65 -10.35 3.42
C LEU A 420 2.26 -10.30 2.77
N ALA A 421 1.39 -9.41 3.24
CA ALA A 421 0.04 -9.25 2.72
C ALA A 421 0.00 -8.65 1.32
N GLU A 422 0.82 -7.64 1.06
CA GLU A 422 0.74 -6.78 -0.12
C GLU A 422 1.99 -6.83 -0.97
N THR A 423 3.12 -6.37 -0.43
CA THR A 423 4.35 -6.14 -1.20
C THR A 423 4.82 -7.41 -1.88
N LEU A 424 4.90 -8.52 -1.15
CA LEU A 424 5.27 -9.81 -1.73
C LEU A 424 4.13 -10.46 -2.52
N LYS A 425 2.86 -10.17 -2.21
CA LYS A 425 1.71 -10.64 -3.00
C LYS A 425 1.72 -10.02 -4.40
N TYR A 426 1.76 -8.68 -4.51
CA TYR A 426 1.82 -8.02 -5.82
C TYR A 426 3.10 -8.38 -6.59
N SER A 427 4.25 -8.46 -5.89
CA SER A 427 5.50 -8.93 -6.47
C SER A 427 5.41 -10.36 -7.03
N TYR A 428 4.67 -11.25 -6.38
CA TYR A 428 4.44 -12.60 -6.87
C TYR A 428 3.46 -12.63 -8.04
N LEU A 429 2.31 -11.97 -7.89
CA LEU A 429 1.21 -12.03 -8.86
C LEU A 429 1.59 -11.44 -10.23
N ILE A 430 2.49 -10.46 -10.29
CA ILE A 430 2.93 -9.89 -11.57
C ILE A 430 3.76 -10.89 -12.39
N PHE A 431 4.43 -11.84 -11.74
CA PHE A 431 5.23 -12.88 -12.40
C PHE A 431 4.56 -14.26 -12.41
N ALA A 432 3.57 -14.48 -11.56
CA ALA A 432 2.87 -15.75 -11.44
C ALA A 432 2.11 -16.14 -12.73
N PRO A 433 1.83 -17.43 -12.95
CA PRO A 433 0.99 -17.87 -14.05
C PRO A 433 -0.36 -17.13 -14.04
N PRO A 434 -0.91 -16.77 -15.21
CA PRO A 434 -2.17 -16.00 -15.29
C PRO A 434 -3.36 -16.62 -14.55
N GLY A 435 -3.39 -17.96 -14.42
CA GLY A 435 -4.44 -18.69 -13.71
C GLY A 435 -4.31 -18.71 -12.19
N THR A 436 -3.26 -18.13 -11.60
CA THR A 436 -3.08 -18.07 -10.13
C THR A 436 -4.20 -17.27 -9.46
N LEU A 437 -4.64 -16.19 -10.07
CA LEU A 437 -5.76 -15.40 -9.62
C LEU A 437 -6.54 -14.83 -10.82
N ASP A 438 -7.86 -15.00 -10.82
CA ASP A 438 -8.73 -14.32 -11.77
C ASP A 438 -8.87 -12.85 -11.35
N PHE A 439 -8.07 -11.98 -11.98
CA PHE A 439 -8.01 -10.55 -11.68
C PHE A 439 -9.33 -9.81 -11.93
N ASP A 440 -10.16 -10.31 -12.85
CA ASP A 440 -11.44 -9.69 -13.19
C ASP A 440 -12.57 -10.12 -12.23
N ALA A 441 -12.38 -11.24 -11.54
CA ALA A 441 -13.35 -11.76 -10.57
C ALA A 441 -13.12 -11.25 -9.14
N VAL A 442 -12.04 -10.50 -8.87
CA VAL A 442 -11.71 -9.99 -7.54
C VAL A 442 -11.56 -8.47 -7.52
N ILE A 443 -11.84 -7.91 -6.36
CA ILE A 443 -11.45 -6.55 -5.98
C ILE A 443 -10.53 -6.67 -4.77
N PHE A 444 -9.30 -6.20 -4.87
CA PHE A 444 -8.43 -6.10 -3.72
C PHE A 444 -8.88 -4.94 -2.84
N ASN A 445 -8.93 -5.15 -1.52
CA ASN A 445 -9.04 -4.03 -0.59
C ASN A 445 -7.71 -3.24 -0.52
N THR A 446 -7.61 -2.24 0.32
CA THR A 446 -6.37 -1.43 0.42
C THR A 446 -5.23 -2.17 1.11
N GLU A 447 -5.47 -3.34 1.74
CA GLU A 447 -4.45 -4.25 2.31
C GLU A 447 -4.20 -5.47 1.39
N ALA A 448 -4.55 -5.34 0.11
CA ALA A 448 -4.42 -6.37 -0.92
C ALA A 448 -5.16 -7.70 -0.62
N HIS A 449 -6.17 -7.72 0.24
CA HIS A 449 -7.01 -8.88 0.42
C HIS A 449 -7.97 -9.04 -0.76
N PRO A 450 -7.96 -10.15 -1.53
CA PRO A 450 -8.85 -10.35 -2.66
C PRO A 450 -10.29 -10.66 -2.19
N ILE A 451 -11.22 -9.80 -2.55
CA ILE A 451 -12.64 -9.92 -2.24
C ILE A 451 -13.39 -10.29 -3.52
N ARG A 452 -14.22 -11.34 -3.46
CA ARG A 452 -15.04 -11.81 -4.57
C ARG A 452 -16.49 -11.42 -4.38
N ARG A 453 -17.16 -11.07 -5.47
CA ARG A 453 -18.61 -10.93 -5.47
C ARG A 453 -19.25 -12.32 -5.55
N THR A 454 -19.66 -12.88 -4.41
CA THR A 454 -20.31 -14.20 -4.30
C THR A 454 -21.83 -14.11 -4.12
N TRP A 455 -22.38 -12.91 -4.12
CA TRP A 455 -23.82 -12.60 -4.00
C TRP A 455 -24.39 -12.09 -5.32
N ARG A 456 -25.73 -12.16 -5.47
CA ARG A 456 -26.50 -11.67 -6.63
C ARG A 456 -26.84 -10.19 -6.51
#